data_cdc67042570794484d5101d01ddea81f
#
_entry.id   cdc67042570794484d5101d01ddea81f
#
_cell.length_a   1.000
_cell.length_b   1.000
_cell.length_c   1.000
_cell.angle_alpha   90.00
_cell.angle_beta   90.00
_cell.angle_gamma   90.00
#
_symmetry.space_group_name_H-M   'P 1'
#
loop_
_entity.id
_entity.type
_entity.pdbx_description
1 polymer ?
#
loop_
_entity_poly.entity_id
_entity_poly.type
_entity_poly.pdbx_seq_one_letter_code
_entity_poly.pdbx_strand_id
1 'polypeptide(L)'
;MDLEATRALGRYLVQQPERPSLMLLEGTLGAGKTSLVQGIASAVGIDEPITSPTFALAQHYPQGQPPLVHLDLYRLELAAAADDLFLQEEEEAVEMGAILVVEWSERLSLTLPEAWRVKLTHWSEGGRLATLNKSDQIRTQTHQE
;
A
#
# COMPACT_ATOMS: atom_id res chain seq x y z
N MET A 1 -2.39 0.72 -17.98
CA MET A 1 -1.98 2.08 -17.56
C MET A 1 -0.46 2.20 -17.50
N ASP A 2 0.06 3.40 -17.75
CA ASP A 2 1.49 3.66 -17.64
C ASP A 2 1.85 4.08 -16.21
N LEU A 3 3.12 4.40 -15.97
CA LEU A 3 3.56 4.76 -14.63
C LEU A 3 2.92 6.03 -14.11
N GLU A 4 2.66 7.01 -15.00
CA GLU A 4 1.98 8.23 -14.56
C GLU A 4 0.54 7.94 -14.17
N ALA A 5 -0.15 7.07 -14.89
CA ALA A 5 -1.51 6.66 -14.51
C ALA A 5 -1.50 5.90 -13.19
N THR A 6 -0.45 5.11 -12.94
CA THR A 6 -0.30 4.41 -11.66
C THR A 6 -0.12 5.39 -10.51
N ARG A 7 0.67 6.45 -10.71
CA ARG A 7 0.82 7.52 -9.70
C ARG A 7 -0.50 8.23 -9.48
N ALA A 8 -1.24 8.50 -10.55
CA ALA A 8 -2.56 9.14 -10.44
C ALA A 8 -3.52 8.28 -9.62
N LEU A 9 -3.45 6.95 -9.78
CA LEU A 9 -4.25 6.04 -8.97
C LEU A 9 -3.89 6.16 -7.49
N GLY A 10 -2.60 6.25 -7.17
CA GLY A 10 -2.17 6.44 -5.79
C GLY A 10 -2.75 7.71 -5.18
N ARG A 11 -2.69 8.81 -5.91
CA ARG A 11 -3.29 10.08 -5.47
C ARG A 11 -4.79 9.92 -5.25
N TYR A 12 -5.47 9.28 -6.18
CA TYR A 12 -6.91 9.04 -6.08
C TYR A 12 -7.28 8.28 -4.81
N LEU A 13 -6.55 7.20 -4.51
CA LEU A 13 -6.83 6.36 -3.35
C LEU A 13 -6.76 7.14 -2.04
N VAL A 14 -5.73 7.96 -1.89
CA VAL A 14 -5.54 8.74 -0.67
C VAL A 14 -6.62 9.80 -0.49
N GLN A 15 -7.15 10.30 -1.59
CA GLN A 15 -8.14 11.37 -1.56
C GLN A 15 -9.55 10.89 -1.29
N GLN A 16 -9.77 9.57 -1.24
CA GLN A 16 -11.10 9.04 -0.94
C GLN A 16 -11.43 9.24 0.54
N PRO A 17 -12.63 9.81 0.86
CA PRO A 17 -12.99 10.06 2.26
C PRO A 17 -13.09 8.80 3.09
N GLU A 18 -13.48 7.69 2.49
CA GLU A 18 -13.68 6.42 3.19
C GLU A 18 -12.42 5.58 3.27
N ARG A 19 -11.27 6.07 2.78
CA ARG A 19 -10.06 5.26 2.76
C ARG A 19 -9.63 4.82 4.16
N PRO A 20 -9.10 3.60 4.31
CA PRO A 20 -8.55 3.15 5.58
C PRO A 20 -7.13 3.69 5.78
N SER A 21 -6.60 3.47 6.96
CA SER A 21 -5.20 3.80 7.24
C SER A 21 -4.24 2.71 6.78
N LEU A 22 -4.73 1.60 6.25
CA LEU A 22 -3.91 0.47 5.80
C LEU A 22 -4.23 0.11 4.36
N MET A 23 -3.20 0.11 3.52
CA MET A 23 -3.32 -0.29 2.12
C MET A 23 -2.30 -1.38 1.82
N LEU A 24 -2.77 -2.47 1.24
CA LEU A 24 -1.95 -3.64 0.92
C LEU A 24 -1.75 -3.70 -0.60
N LEU A 25 -0.50 -3.72 -1.02
CA LEU A 25 -0.15 -3.75 -2.44
C LEU A 25 0.37 -5.12 -2.82
N GLU A 26 -0.17 -5.68 -3.88
CA GLU A 26 0.22 -6.97 -4.42
C GLU A 26 0.62 -6.80 -5.88
N GLY A 27 1.46 -7.69 -6.37
CA GLY A 27 1.86 -7.68 -7.76
C GLY A 27 3.30 -8.13 -7.94
N THR A 28 3.64 -8.49 -9.18
CA THR A 28 4.98 -8.94 -9.51
C THR A 28 5.98 -7.78 -9.50
N LEU A 29 7.27 -8.10 -9.47
CA LEU A 29 8.32 -7.08 -9.60
C LEU A 29 8.10 -6.31 -10.90
N GLY A 30 8.29 -4.99 -10.84
CA GLY A 30 8.14 -4.13 -12.00
C GLY A 30 6.70 -3.80 -12.36
N ALA A 31 5.72 -4.24 -11.56
CA ALA A 31 4.31 -3.96 -11.85
C ALA A 31 3.87 -2.54 -11.50
N GLY A 32 4.74 -1.74 -10.88
CA GLY A 32 4.43 -0.34 -10.60
C GLY A 32 4.04 -0.04 -9.16
N LYS A 33 4.31 -0.95 -8.21
CA LYS A 33 3.94 -0.74 -6.82
C LYS A 33 4.61 0.50 -6.23
N THR A 34 5.89 0.70 -6.53
CA THR A 34 6.62 1.88 -6.07
C THR A 34 6.04 3.16 -6.67
N SER A 35 5.65 3.13 -7.95
CA SER A 35 5.01 4.29 -8.58
C SER A 35 3.69 4.63 -7.91
N LEU A 36 2.94 3.61 -7.49
CA LEU A 36 1.70 3.83 -6.75
C LEU A 36 1.99 4.54 -5.42
N VAL A 37 3.01 4.09 -4.69
CA VAL A 37 3.41 4.72 -3.43
C VAL A 37 3.88 6.15 -3.65
N GLN A 38 4.59 6.42 -4.74
CA GLN A 38 4.99 7.78 -5.10
C GLN A 38 3.78 8.69 -5.27
N GLY A 39 2.71 8.18 -5.89
CA GLY A 39 1.46 8.94 -6.01
C GLY A 39 0.80 9.22 -4.66
N ILE A 40 0.77 8.22 -3.78
CA ILE A 40 0.25 8.40 -2.42
C ILE A 40 1.06 9.47 -1.69
N ALA A 41 2.38 9.38 -1.74
CA ALA A 41 3.26 10.32 -1.06
C ALA A 41 3.06 11.75 -1.58
N SER A 42 2.95 11.90 -2.89
CA SER A 42 2.71 13.21 -3.49
C SER A 42 1.41 13.83 -2.97
N ALA A 43 0.35 13.01 -2.85
CA ALA A 43 -0.95 13.50 -2.41
C ALA A 43 -0.95 13.97 -0.95
N VAL A 44 -0.04 13.43 -0.13
CA VAL A 44 0.07 13.85 1.27
C VAL A 44 1.20 14.86 1.50
N GLY A 45 1.76 15.40 0.43
CA GLY A 45 2.72 16.52 0.51
C GLY A 45 4.14 16.12 0.84
N ILE A 46 4.54 14.89 0.56
CA ILE A 46 5.92 14.44 0.77
C ILE A 46 6.74 14.79 -0.46
N ASP A 47 7.77 15.62 -0.27
CA ASP A 47 8.63 16.10 -1.35
C ASP A 47 9.85 15.23 -1.59
N GLU A 48 10.30 14.48 -0.59
CA GLU A 48 11.48 13.65 -0.75
C GLU A 48 11.21 12.46 -1.66
N PRO A 49 12.25 11.93 -2.34
CA PRO A 49 12.06 10.79 -3.21
C PRO A 49 11.57 9.55 -2.47
N ILE A 50 10.64 8.84 -3.08
CA ILE A 50 10.13 7.57 -2.56
C ILE A 50 10.77 6.46 -3.38
N THR A 51 11.47 5.57 -2.70
CA THR A 51 12.07 4.38 -3.31
C THR A 51 11.64 3.17 -2.49
N SER A 52 11.76 1.97 -3.08
CA SER A 52 11.53 0.76 -2.32
C SER A 52 12.56 0.65 -1.21
N PRO A 53 12.13 0.35 0.03
CA PRO A 53 13.10 0.12 1.10
C PRO A 53 14.00 -1.07 0.75
N THR A 54 15.33 -0.88 0.78
CA THR A 54 16.25 -1.94 0.39
C THR A 54 16.89 -2.64 1.57
N PHE A 55 17.30 -1.88 2.57
CA PHE A 55 17.99 -2.46 3.73
C PHE A 55 17.11 -2.46 4.97
N ALA A 56 16.31 -1.42 5.14
CA ALA A 56 15.55 -1.21 6.36
C ALA A 56 14.16 -1.85 6.31
N LEU A 57 13.70 -2.36 5.19
CA LEU A 57 12.38 -2.94 4.98
C LEU A 57 11.22 -1.99 5.25
N ALA A 58 11.41 -0.92 6.02
CA ALA A 58 10.39 0.08 6.32
C ALA A 58 11.01 1.47 6.27
N GLN A 59 10.23 2.44 5.79
CA GLN A 59 10.63 3.85 5.80
C GLN A 59 9.47 4.68 6.30
N HIS A 60 9.79 5.65 7.17
CA HIS A 60 8.82 6.55 7.76
C HIS A 60 8.96 7.94 7.14
N TYR A 61 7.83 8.55 6.79
CA TYR A 61 7.77 9.89 6.23
C TYR A 61 6.87 10.74 7.12
N PRO A 62 7.40 11.23 8.26
CA PRO A 62 6.56 11.91 9.26
C PRO A 62 6.08 13.28 8.83
N GLN A 63 6.70 13.87 7.79
CA GLN A 63 6.32 15.20 7.34
C GLN A 63 5.06 15.22 6.47
N GLY A 64 4.54 14.04 6.05
CA GLY A 64 3.30 13.99 5.29
C GLY A 64 2.09 14.38 6.12
N GLN A 65 0.99 14.73 5.47
CA GLN A 65 -0.27 15.07 6.13
C GLN A 65 -1.40 14.29 5.47
N PRO A 66 -1.71 13.09 6.00
CA PRO A 66 -1.09 12.44 7.15
C PRO A 66 0.30 11.90 6.85
N PRO A 67 1.05 11.51 7.89
CA PRO A 67 2.33 10.83 7.67
C PRO A 67 2.15 9.52 6.92
N LEU A 68 3.24 9.01 6.37
CA LEU A 68 3.25 7.78 5.59
C LEU A 68 4.29 6.82 6.16
N VAL A 69 3.92 5.55 6.30
CA VAL A 69 4.87 4.46 6.57
C VAL A 69 4.83 3.50 5.38
N HIS A 70 5.98 3.28 4.76
CA HIS A 70 6.12 2.42 3.60
C HIS A 70 6.90 1.17 3.99
N LEU A 71 6.23 0.03 3.91
CA LEU A 71 6.78 -1.26 4.32
C LEU A 71 6.89 -2.17 3.10
N ASP A 72 8.03 -2.83 2.93
CA ASP A 72 8.25 -3.79 1.83
C ASP A 72 8.68 -5.13 2.40
N LEU A 73 7.85 -6.14 2.21
CA LEU A 73 8.06 -7.47 2.77
C LEU A 73 8.76 -8.45 1.81
N TYR A 74 9.24 -7.94 0.67
CA TYR A 74 9.78 -8.80 -0.38
C TYR A 74 10.81 -9.81 0.13
N ARG A 75 11.71 -9.38 1.00
CA ARG A 75 12.82 -10.20 1.47
C ARG A 75 12.47 -11.12 2.63
N LEU A 76 11.27 -11.01 3.19
CA LEU A 76 10.84 -11.83 4.32
C LEU A 76 10.01 -13.00 3.80
N GLU A 77 10.68 -14.12 3.51
CA GLU A 77 10.00 -15.27 2.94
C GLU A 77 9.17 -16.05 3.96
N LEU A 78 9.52 -15.96 5.24
CA LEU A 78 8.76 -16.64 6.30
C LEU A 78 7.62 -15.75 6.78
N ALA A 79 6.41 -16.29 6.76
CA ALA A 79 5.22 -15.54 7.16
C ALA A 79 5.33 -15.03 8.60
N ALA A 80 5.94 -15.81 9.51
CA ALA A 80 6.09 -15.37 10.90
C ALA A 80 6.92 -14.10 11.01
N ALA A 81 8.03 -14.01 10.25
CA ALA A 81 8.87 -12.82 10.27
C ALA A 81 8.16 -11.62 9.64
N ALA A 82 7.44 -11.85 8.54
CA ALA A 82 6.67 -10.78 7.90
C ALA A 82 5.57 -10.27 8.82
N ASP A 83 4.85 -11.17 9.48
CA ASP A 83 3.78 -10.79 10.41
C ASP A 83 4.32 -9.99 11.58
N ASP A 84 5.46 -10.40 12.16
CA ASP A 84 6.06 -9.69 13.29
C ASP A 84 6.46 -8.27 12.91
N LEU A 85 7.10 -8.10 11.76
CA LEU A 85 7.49 -6.78 11.30
C LEU A 85 6.26 -5.92 11.02
N PHE A 86 5.26 -6.49 10.37
CA PHE A 86 4.02 -5.78 10.08
C PHE A 86 3.36 -5.27 11.37
N LEU A 87 3.23 -6.12 12.37
CA LEU A 87 2.57 -5.73 13.62
C LEU A 87 3.33 -4.62 14.33
N GLN A 88 4.65 -4.66 14.31
CA GLN A 88 5.49 -3.62 14.88
C GLN A 88 5.28 -2.29 14.15
N GLU A 89 5.30 -2.32 12.82
CA GLU A 89 5.15 -1.10 12.03
C GLU A 89 3.73 -0.56 12.08
N GLU A 90 2.73 -1.44 12.18
CA GLU A 90 1.35 -1.01 12.33
C GLU A 90 1.16 -0.23 13.63
N GLU A 91 1.74 -0.70 14.71
CA GLU A 91 1.65 -0.01 15.99
C GLU A 91 2.25 1.39 15.90
N GLU A 92 3.43 1.52 15.27
CA GLU A 92 4.05 2.82 15.09
C GLU A 92 3.23 3.73 14.18
N ALA A 93 2.66 3.17 13.11
CA ALA A 93 1.84 3.94 12.20
C ALA A 93 0.60 4.50 12.90
N VAL A 94 -0.04 3.69 13.75
CA VAL A 94 -1.19 4.14 14.53
C VAL A 94 -0.80 5.31 15.44
N GLU A 95 0.33 5.19 16.13
CA GLU A 95 0.80 6.27 17.00
C GLU A 95 1.10 7.55 16.23
N MET A 96 1.61 7.44 15.02
CA MET A 96 1.90 8.59 14.17
C MET A 96 0.67 9.19 13.50
N GLY A 97 -0.46 8.47 13.51
CA GLY A 97 -1.61 8.84 12.70
C GLY A 97 -1.32 8.68 11.22
N ALA A 98 -0.48 7.72 10.84
CA ALA A 98 0.02 7.56 9.49
C ALA A 98 -0.84 6.62 8.65
N ILE A 99 -0.71 6.76 7.33
CA ILE A 99 -1.16 5.73 6.40
C ILE A 99 -0.03 4.71 6.30
N LEU A 100 -0.36 3.44 6.48
CA LEU A 100 0.59 2.34 6.31
C LEU A 100 0.34 1.68 4.96
N VAL A 101 1.36 1.68 4.11
CA VAL A 101 1.30 1.06 2.79
C VAL A 101 2.29 -0.09 2.76
N VAL A 102 1.80 -1.29 2.45
CA VAL A 102 2.59 -2.51 2.52
C VAL A 102 2.72 -3.12 1.13
N GLU A 103 3.97 -3.19 0.62
CA GLU A 103 4.28 -3.94 -0.61
C GLU A 103 4.57 -5.39 -0.26
N TRP A 104 4.24 -6.29 -1.18
CA TRP A 104 4.39 -7.72 -1.00
C TRP A 104 3.56 -8.23 0.19
N SER A 105 2.34 -7.71 0.29
CA SER A 105 1.42 -8.09 1.37
C SER A 105 1.05 -9.58 1.32
N GLU A 106 1.25 -10.23 0.19
CA GLU A 106 1.03 -11.69 0.09
C GLU A 106 1.98 -12.50 0.96
N ARG A 107 3.04 -11.88 1.50
CA ARG A 107 3.91 -12.52 2.50
C ARG A 107 3.23 -12.70 3.86
N LEU A 108 2.17 -11.93 4.13
CA LEU A 108 1.49 -11.96 5.41
C LEU A 108 0.54 -13.15 5.50
N SER A 109 0.44 -13.75 6.70
CA SER A 109 -0.59 -14.75 6.98
C SER A 109 -1.79 -14.15 7.69
N LEU A 110 -1.72 -12.88 8.09
CA LEU A 110 -2.75 -12.22 8.87
C LEU A 110 -3.98 -11.90 8.02
N THR A 111 -5.15 -11.96 8.66
CA THR A 111 -6.39 -11.51 8.04
C THR A 111 -6.61 -10.05 8.40
N LEU A 112 -6.73 -9.19 7.38
CA LEU A 112 -6.82 -7.74 7.57
C LEU A 112 -8.05 -7.22 6.80
N PRO A 113 -9.25 -7.45 7.34
CA PRO A 113 -10.48 -7.18 6.60
C PRO A 113 -10.77 -5.70 6.35
N GLU A 114 -10.16 -4.80 7.12
CA GLU A 114 -10.37 -3.36 6.96
C GLU A 114 -9.45 -2.72 5.94
N ALA A 115 -8.42 -3.43 5.51
CA ALA A 115 -7.44 -2.89 4.56
C ALA A 115 -8.02 -2.85 3.16
N TRP A 116 -7.60 -1.84 2.40
CA TRP A 116 -7.83 -1.86 0.96
C TRP A 116 -6.69 -2.60 0.30
N ARG A 117 -7.01 -3.43 -0.69
CA ARG A 117 -6.03 -4.21 -1.42
C ARG A 117 -5.97 -3.73 -2.85
N VAL A 118 -4.77 -3.43 -3.32
CA VAL A 118 -4.55 -3.00 -4.70
C VAL A 118 -3.60 -4.01 -5.33
N LYS A 119 -4.08 -4.68 -6.38
CA LYS A 119 -3.27 -5.65 -7.12
C LYS A 119 -2.90 -5.05 -8.46
N LEU A 120 -1.60 -5.01 -8.75
CA LEU A 120 -1.07 -4.53 -10.02
C LEU A 120 -0.49 -5.69 -10.79
N THR A 121 -0.91 -5.86 -12.04
CA THR A 121 -0.39 -6.90 -12.91
C THR A 121 0.00 -6.31 -14.25
N HIS A 122 0.95 -6.96 -14.93
CA HIS A 122 1.27 -6.60 -16.29
C HIS A 122 0.15 -7.09 -17.20
N TRP A 123 -0.23 -6.26 -18.16
CA TRP A 123 -1.21 -6.61 -19.15
C TRP A 123 -0.49 -7.24 -20.35
N SER A 124 -1.04 -8.31 -20.90
CA SER A 124 -0.39 -9.03 -22.01
C SER A 124 -0.15 -8.18 -23.25
N GLU A 125 -0.94 -7.14 -23.43
CA GLU A 125 -0.83 -6.23 -24.58
C GLU A 125 -0.02 -4.97 -24.25
N GLY A 126 0.70 -4.99 -23.14
CA GLY A 126 1.46 -3.84 -22.68
C GLY A 126 0.69 -3.05 -21.63
N GLY A 127 1.41 -2.31 -20.78
CA GLY A 127 0.81 -1.55 -19.72
C GLY A 127 0.52 -2.39 -18.48
N ARG A 128 -0.33 -1.85 -17.61
CA ARG A 128 -0.62 -2.46 -16.31
C ARG A 128 -2.11 -2.44 -16.03
N LEU A 129 -2.57 -3.43 -15.29
CA LEU A 129 -3.95 -3.51 -14.81
C LEU A 129 -3.94 -3.41 -13.30
N ALA A 130 -4.81 -2.55 -12.76
CA ALA A 130 -4.98 -2.41 -11.32
C ALA A 130 -6.35 -2.92 -10.92
N THR A 131 -6.39 -3.73 -9.87
CA THR A 131 -7.64 -4.21 -9.27
C THR A 131 -7.68 -3.71 -7.84
N LEU A 132 -8.74 -2.99 -7.50
CA LEU A 132 -8.95 -2.45 -6.15
C LEU A 132 -10.04 -3.22 -5.43
N ASN A 133 -9.70 -3.78 -4.28
CA ASN A 133 -10.67 -4.38 -3.37
C ASN A 133 -10.72 -3.53 -2.11
N LYS A 134 -11.85 -2.87 -1.89
CA LYS A 134 -12.07 -2.11 -0.67
C LYS A 134 -12.32 -3.07 0.47
N SER A 135 -12.38 -2.54 1.70
CA SER A 135 -12.49 -3.38 2.88
C SER A 135 -13.69 -4.32 2.80
N ASP A 136 -13.56 -5.50 3.44
CA ASP A 136 -14.62 -6.49 3.46
C ASP A 136 -15.91 -5.96 4.09
N GLN A 137 -15.81 -5.04 5.04
CA GLN A 137 -16.97 -4.43 5.66
C GLN A 137 -17.81 -3.66 4.63
N ILE A 138 -17.16 -2.92 3.75
CA ILE A 138 -17.86 -2.16 2.70
C ILE A 138 -18.52 -3.13 1.72
N ARG A 139 -17.82 -4.18 1.32
CA ARG A 139 -18.40 -5.18 0.41
C ARG A 139 -19.60 -5.89 1.03
N THR A 140 -19.53 -6.24 2.30
CA THR A 140 -20.63 -6.88 2.99
C THR A 140 -21.86 -5.98 2.98
N GLN A 141 -21.70 -4.70 3.25
CA GLN A 141 -22.81 -3.75 3.20
C GLN A 141 -23.41 -3.66 1.80
N THR A 142 -22.57 -3.64 0.79
CA THR A 142 -23.04 -3.62 -0.59
C THR A 142 -23.88 -4.85 -0.93
N HIS A 143 -23.47 -6.02 -0.44
CA HIS A 143 -24.20 -7.25 -0.71
C HIS A 143 -25.57 -7.29 -0.05
N GLN A 144 -25.79 -6.53 0.99
CA GLN A 144 -27.07 -6.48 1.67
C GLN A 144 -28.09 -5.60 0.96
N GLU A 145 -27.64 -4.80 0.05
CA GLU A 145 -28.51 -3.96 -0.76
C GLU A 145 -29.13 -4.74 -1.91
#